data_d8bf54a499a7ab4d499b85f24fb29d68
#
_entry.id   d8bf54a499a7ab4d499b85f24fb29d68
#
_cell.length_a   1.000
_cell.length_b   1.000
_cell.length_c   1.000
_cell.angle_alpha   90.00
_cell.angle_beta   90.00
_cell.angle_gamma   90.00
#
_symmetry.space_group_name_H-M   'P 1'
#
loop_
_entity.id
_entity.type
_entity.pdbx_description
1 polymer ?
#
loop_
_entity_poly.entity_id
_entity_poly.type
_entity_poly.pdbx_seq_one_letter_code
_entity_poly.pdbx_strand_id
1 'polypeptide(L)'
;MSQEYHMCKRNADTKCIKGIVSISRNLEIPQKTAYLALGIYYKHTLDSKCTKVAAAGAACIMLAGKINGSLRTLEQILRASHRYYGINSESTFKQDYEDAIEIELHACILIDFDFSTNDPYRLLKAFCTENHIPKQKAQTIWAILNDSACIPLQLAFSSRIILMSCVFISELIDSHDMNVSSFKQKFGFNGIQDIEINFISEEIVSMYEKLV
;
A
#
# COMPACT_ATOMS: atom_id res chain seq x y z
N MET A 1 -10.24 5.54 -15.73
CA MET A 1 -9.12 4.90 -15.00
C MET A 1 -7.81 5.47 -15.52
N SER A 2 -6.85 5.82 -14.66
CA SER A 2 -5.64 6.48 -15.08
C SER A 2 -4.70 5.53 -15.84
N GLN A 3 -4.03 6.05 -16.87
CA GLN A 3 -2.97 5.32 -17.59
C GLN A 3 -1.87 4.84 -16.63
N GLU A 4 -1.59 5.63 -15.59
CA GLU A 4 -0.60 5.34 -14.57
C GLU A 4 -0.89 4.04 -13.80
N TYR A 5 -2.16 3.80 -13.40
CA TYR A 5 -2.56 2.58 -12.74
C TYR A 5 -2.20 1.33 -13.55
N HIS A 6 -2.59 1.30 -14.83
CA HIS A 6 -2.30 0.17 -15.70
C HIS A 6 -0.82 -0.02 -16.01
N MET A 7 -0.08 1.09 -16.14
CA MET A 7 1.36 1.05 -16.36
C MET A 7 2.08 0.51 -15.13
N CYS A 8 1.74 0.99 -13.94
CA CYS A 8 2.30 0.51 -12.69
C CYS A 8 1.97 -0.97 -12.45
N LYS A 9 0.72 -1.38 -12.67
CA LYS A 9 0.29 -2.79 -12.53
C LYS A 9 1.09 -3.75 -13.42
N ARG A 10 1.61 -3.28 -14.56
CA ARG A 10 2.50 -4.07 -15.45
C ARG A 10 3.97 -4.03 -15.03
N ASN A 11 4.42 -2.91 -14.48
CA ASN A 11 5.83 -2.68 -14.18
C ASN A 11 6.22 -3.09 -12.75
N ALA A 12 5.27 -3.08 -11.81
CA ALA A 12 5.54 -3.42 -10.43
C ALA A 12 5.92 -4.90 -10.27
N ASP A 13 7.05 -5.13 -9.62
CA ASP A 13 7.53 -6.49 -9.33
C ASP A 13 6.84 -7.02 -8.07
N THR A 14 6.09 -8.10 -8.21
CA THR A 14 5.40 -8.77 -7.10
C THR A 14 6.37 -9.22 -5.99
N LYS A 15 7.62 -9.57 -6.34
CA LYS A 15 8.64 -9.92 -5.34
C LYS A 15 8.99 -8.71 -4.47
N CYS A 16 9.12 -7.52 -5.07
CA CYS A 16 9.38 -6.29 -4.33
C CYS A 16 8.22 -5.94 -3.41
N ILE A 17 6.98 -6.01 -3.89
CA ILE A 17 5.77 -5.76 -3.07
C ILE A 17 5.74 -6.69 -1.86
N LYS A 18 5.87 -8.00 -2.08
CA LYS A 18 5.93 -9.01 -1.00
C LYS A 18 7.11 -8.75 -0.06
N GLY A 19 8.25 -8.33 -0.60
CA GLY A 19 9.44 -7.95 0.16
C GLY A 19 9.16 -6.78 1.09
N ILE A 20 8.61 -5.68 0.60
CA ILE A 20 8.26 -4.50 1.42
C ILE A 20 7.35 -4.89 2.59
N VAL A 21 6.31 -5.68 2.33
CA VAL A 21 5.38 -6.14 3.38
C VAL A 21 6.08 -7.02 4.42
N SER A 22 6.86 -8.01 3.97
CA SER A 22 7.54 -8.97 4.85
C SER A 22 8.64 -8.32 5.68
N ILE A 23 9.46 -7.46 5.06
CA ILE A 23 10.56 -6.74 5.73
C ILE A 23 9.98 -5.76 6.75
N SER A 24 8.92 -5.03 6.40
CA SER A 24 8.25 -4.11 7.32
C SER A 24 7.72 -4.84 8.55
N ARG A 25 7.10 -6.01 8.36
CA ARG A 25 6.62 -6.85 9.46
C ARG A 25 7.76 -7.36 10.35
N ASN A 26 8.85 -7.83 9.74
CA ASN A 26 10.03 -8.35 10.46
C ASN A 26 10.73 -7.28 11.30
N LEU A 27 10.74 -6.04 10.82
CA LEU A 27 11.32 -4.89 11.52
C LEU A 27 10.33 -4.16 12.44
N GLU A 28 9.14 -4.71 12.63
CA GLU A 28 8.05 -4.11 13.43
C GLU A 28 7.73 -2.65 13.02
N ILE A 29 7.79 -2.39 11.72
CA ILE A 29 7.42 -1.10 11.16
C ILE A 29 5.90 -0.96 11.16
N PRO A 30 5.35 0.18 11.62
CA PRO A 30 3.90 0.39 11.65
C PRO A 30 3.26 0.21 10.27
N GLN A 31 2.06 -0.40 10.25
CA GLN A 31 1.36 -0.71 9.00
C GLN A 31 1.12 0.51 8.10
N LYS A 32 0.82 1.68 8.69
CA LYS A 32 0.72 2.94 7.93
C LYS A 32 2.00 3.30 7.15
N THR A 33 3.16 2.95 7.71
CA THR A 33 4.46 3.19 7.07
C THR A 33 4.69 2.18 5.94
N ALA A 34 4.34 0.91 6.13
CA ALA A 34 4.39 -0.09 5.06
C ALA A 34 3.45 0.25 3.90
N TYR A 35 2.23 0.75 4.20
CA TYR A 35 1.28 1.24 3.22
C TYR A 35 1.85 2.40 2.39
N LEU A 36 2.46 3.38 3.05
CA LEU A 36 3.13 4.50 2.38
C LEU A 36 4.32 4.04 1.54
N ALA A 37 5.14 3.11 2.04
CA ALA A 37 6.28 2.56 1.32
C ALA A 37 5.85 1.89 -0.01
N LEU A 38 4.73 1.17 0.00
CA LEU A 38 4.15 0.62 -1.22
C LEU A 38 3.68 1.70 -2.20
N GLY A 39 3.04 2.77 -1.71
CA GLY A 39 2.65 3.91 -2.54
C GLY A 39 3.85 4.60 -3.21
N ILE A 40 4.93 4.82 -2.47
CA ILE A 40 6.19 5.36 -2.98
C ILE A 40 6.79 4.41 -4.03
N TYR A 41 6.82 3.11 -3.75
CA TYR A 41 7.30 2.10 -4.69
C TYR A 41 6.52 2.11 -6.00
N TYR A 42 5.20 2.21 -5.96
CA TYR A 42 4.38 2.29 -7.15
C TYR A 42 4.67 3.54 -7.99
N LYS A 43 4.85 4.70 -7.37
CA LYS A 43 5.29 5.91 -8.09
C LYS A 43 6.66 5.71 -8.75
N HIS A 44 7.61 5.11 -8.04
CA HIS A 44 8.92 4.79 -8.61
C HIS A 44 8.83 3.89 -9.85
N THR A 45 7.91 2.92 -9.88
CA THR A 45 7.74 2.01 -11.03
C THR A 45 7.07 2.64 -12.25
N LEU A 46 6.51 3.85 -12.12
CA LEU A 46 5.99 4.59 -13.28
C LEU A 46 7.12 5.10 -14.19
N ASP A 47 8.23 5.50 -13.60
CA ASP A 47 9.36 6.08 -14.31
C ASP A 47 10.35 5.02 -14.81
N SER A 48 10.55 3.95 -14.02
CA SER A 48 11.52 2.90 -14.35
C SER A 48 11.06 1.51 -13.93
N LYS A 49 11.40 0.51 -14.77
CA LYS A 49 11.20 -0.88 -14.38
C LYS A 49 12.18 -1.22 -13.26
N CYS A 50 11.64 -1.66 -12.12
CA CYS A 50 12.46 -2.02 -10.98
C CYS A 50 13.30 -3.27 -11.27
N THR A 51 14.62 -3.11 -11.37
CA THR A 51 15.58 -4.21 -11.55
C THR A 51 16.31 -4.57 -10.26
N LYS A 52 16.35 -3.67 -9.27
CA LYS A 52 17.08 -3.79 -8.01
C LYS A 52 16.10 -3.91 -6.84
N VAL A 53 15.38 -5.03 -6.75
CA VAL A 53 14.26 -5.21 -5.81
C VAL A 53 14.65 -5.03 -4.34
N ALA A 54 15.86 -5.42 -3.95
CA ALA A 54 16.34 -5.30 -2.57
C ALA A 54 16.58 -3.83 -2.18
N ALA A 55 17.28 -3.08 -3.03
CA ALA A 55 17.57 -1.67 -2.82
C ALA A 55 16.31 -0.81 -2.92
N ALA A 56 15.45 -1.05 -3.93
CA ALA A 56 14.23 -0.28 -4.13
C ALA A 56 13.24 -0.45 -2.97
N GLY A 57 13.02 -1.69 -2.52
CA GLY A 57 12.18 -1.94 -1.36
C GLY A 57 12.73 -1.26 -0.09
N ALA A 58 14.04 -1.34 0.13
CA ALA A 58 14.70 -0.71 1.28
C ALA A 58 14.58 0.82 1.25
N ALA A 59 14.82 1.45 0.10
CA ALA A 59 14.69 2.89 -0.09
C ALA A 59 13.27 3.38 0.21
N CYS A 60 12.25 2.70 -0.33
CA CYS A 60 10.85 3.06 -0.09
C CYS A 60 10.45 2.91 1.38
N ILE A 61 10.89 1.85 2.06
CA ILE A 61 10.66 1.65 3.51
C ILE A 61 11.35 2.75 4.31
N MET A 62 12.60 3.09 3.98
CA MET A 62 13.35 4.13 4.67
C MET A 62 12.69 5.49 4.52
N LEU A 63 12.34 5.90 3.30
CA LEU A 63 11.66 7.16 3.05
C LEU A 63 10.31 7.25 3.77
N ALA A 64 9.49 6.21 3.68
CA ALA A 64 8.22 6.15 4.40
C ALA A 64 8.41 6.21 5.92
N GLY A 65 9.48 5.59 6.43
CA GLY A 65 9.86 5.66 7.84
C GLY A 65 10.24 7.07 8.28
N LYS A 66 10.99 7.81 7.47
CA LYS A 66 11.32 9.22 7.71
C LYS A 66 10.06 10.10 7.76
N ILE A 67 9.17 9.93 6.79
CA ILE A 67 7.91 10.69 6.69
C ILE A 67 6.99 10.43 7.90
N ASN A 68 6.86 9.19 8.33
CA ASN A 68 5.95 8.78 9.40
C ASN A 68 6.58 8.77 10.81
N GLY A 69 7.86 9.13 10.94
CA GLY A 69 8.57 9.13 12.23
C GLY A 69 8.82 7.73 12.81
N SER A 70 8.85 6.68 11.97
CA SER A 70 9.13 5.29 12.37
C SER A 70 10.48 4.82 11.84
N LEU A 71 11.54 5.51 12.30
CA LEU A 71 12.88 5.38 11.76
C LEU A 71 13.51 4.00 12.02
N ARG A 72 14.12 3.46 10.98
CA ARG A 72 15.12 2.39 10.99
C ARG A 72 16.31 2.84 10.16
N THR A 73 17.52 2.37 10.47
CA THR A 73 18.67 2.68 9.63
C THR A 73 18.60 1.96 8.31
N LEU A 74 19.16 2.55 7.25
CA LEU A 74 19.23 1.88 5.94
C LEU A 74 19.93 0.54 6.05
N GLU A 75 20.98 0.44 6.85
CA GLU A 75 21.67 -0.83 7.08
C GLU A 75 20.74 -1.91 7.67
N GLN A 76 19.92 -1.57 8.67
CA GLN A 76 18.97 -2.51 9.27
C GLN A 76 17.95 -3.00 8.22
N ILE A 77 17.42 -2.08 7.41
CA ILE A 77 16.44 -2.40 6.37
C ILE A 77 17.07 -3.26 5.29
N LEU A 78 18.27 -2.90 4.79
CA LEU A 78 18.98 -3.68 3.76
C LEU A 78 19.40 -5.06 4.25
N ARG A 79 19.88 -5.20 5.47
CA ARG A 79 20.19 -6.54 6.03
C ARG A 79 18.94 -7.41 6.14
N ALA A 80 17.79 -6.84 6.48
CA ALA A 80 16.53 -7.55 6.48
C ALA A 80 16.08 -7.90 5.04
N SER A 81 16.28 -7.00 4.09
CA SER A 81 16.02 -7.20 2.66
C SER A 81 16.89 -8.32 2.08
N HIS A 82 18.19 -8.28 2.31
CA HIS A 82 19.12 -9.33 1.87
C HIS A 82 18.76 -10.71 2.42
N ARG A 83 18.40 -10.77 3.71
CA ARG A 83 17.90 -12.04 4.31
C ARG A 83 16.63 -12.54 3.62
N TYR A 84 15.70 -11.64 3.32
CA TYR A 84 14.44 -11.99 2.65
C TYR A 84 14.68 -12.55 1.23
N TYR A 85 15.61 -11.93 0.47
CA TYR A 85 15.93 -12.33 -0.90
C TYR A 85 17.02 -13.41 -1.01
N GLY A 86 17.61 -13.84 0.11
CA GLY A 86 18.69 -14.84 0.11
C GLY A 86 20.01 -14.31 -0.45
N ILE A 87 20.30 -13.01 -0.31
CA ILE A 87 21.52 -12.37 -0.80
C ILE A 87 22.57 -12.40 0.31
N ASN A 88 23.72 -13.04 0.06
CA ASN A 88 24.77 -13.22 1.08
C ASN A 88 26.12 -12.56 0.68
N SER A 89 26.13 -11.69 -0.34
CA SER A 89 27.34 -11.04 -0.85
C SER A 89 27.55 -9.66 -0.23
N GLU A 90 28.71 -9.41 0.37
CA GLU A 90 29.05 -8.10 0.94
C GLU A 90 29.30 -7.04 -0.14
N SER A 91 29.80 -7.45 -1.32
CA SER A 91 29.94 -6.55 -2.46
C SER A 91 28.58 -6.09 -2.97
N THR A 92 27.61 -7.01 -3.05
CA THR A 92 26.22 -6.69 -3.41
C THR A 92 25.57 -5.78 -2.35
N PHE A 93 25.88 -5.99 -1.07
CA PHE A 93 25.37 -5.14 0.00
C PHE A 93 25.83 -3.68 -0.16
N LYS A 94 27.12 -3.46 -0.45
CA LYS A 94 27.64 -2.10 -0.68
C LYS A 94 26.98 -1.43 -1.87
N GLN A 95 26.84 -2.18 -2.97
CA GLN A 95 26.16 -1.67 -4.16
C GLN A 95 24.70 -1.34 -3.90
N ASP A 96 23.94 -2.24 -3.25
CA ASP A 96 22.54 -2.02 -2.92
C ASP A 96 22.36 -0.86 -1.92
N TYR A 97 23.37 -0.59 -1.07
CA TYR A 97 23.36 0.55 -0.15
C TYR A 97 23.45 1.88 -0.91
N GLU A 98 24.38 1.98 -1.89
CA GLU A 98 24.52 3.15 -2.75
C GLU A 98 23.27 3.34 -3.63
N ASP A 99 22.80 2.26 -4.26
CA ASP A 99 21.59 2.26 -5.07
C ASP A 99 20.35 2.72 -4.28
N ALA A 100 20.22 2.29 -3.02
CA ALA A 100 19.07 2.66 -2.20
C ALA A 100 19.04 4.16 -1.87
N ILE A 101 20.22 4.80 -1.69
CA ILE A 101 20.32 6.25 -1.49
C ILE A 101 19.89 7.00 -2.77
N GLU A 102 20.35 6.56 -3.94
CA GLU A 102 19.94 7.16 -5.21
C GLU A 102 18.45 7.00 -5.47
N ILE A 103 17.89 5.82 -5.20
CA ILE A 103 16.46 5.52 -5.35
C ILE A 103 15.63 6.38 -4.36
N GLU A 104 16.09 6.57 -3.13
CA GLU A 104 15.40 7.43 -2.17
C GLU A 104 15.29 8.87 -2.68
N LEU A 105 16.40 9.44 -3.16
CA LEU A 105 16.40 10.80 -3.71
C LEU A 105 15.48 10.91 -4.93
N HIS A 106 15.56 9.93 -5.84
CA HIS A 106 14.66 9.89 -7.00
C HIS A 106 13.19 9.77 -6.58
N ALA A 107 12.88 8.95 -5.59
CA ALA A 107 11.53 8.84 -5.05
C ALA A 107 11.02 10.16 -4.45
N CYS A 108 11.87 10.92 -3.76
CA CYS A 108 11.50 12.26 -3.26
C CYS A 108 11.12 13.21 -4.41
N ILE A 109 11.86 13.17 -5.52
CA ILE A 109 11.57 13.98 -6.71
C ILE A 109 10.23 13.56 -7.33
N LEU A 110 9.97 12.25 -7.46
CA LEU A 110 8.72 11.74 -8.04
C LEU A 110 7.47 12.07 -7.22
N ILE A 111 7.61 12.28 -5.91
CA ILE A 111 6.52 12.74 -5.06
C ILE A 111 6.49 14.26 -4.90
N ASP A 112 7.30 15.02 -5.68
CA ASP A 112 7.44 16.47 -5.60
C ASP A 112 7.78 16.98 -4.19
N PHE A 113 8.51 16.19 -3.39
CA PHE A 113 8.75 16.45 -1.96
C PHE A 113 7.46 16.73 -1.16
N ASP A 114 6.31 16.29 -1.68
CA ASP A 114 5.05 16.32 -0.95
C ASP A 114 4.98 15.14 0.04
N PHE A 115 5.27 15.45 1.29
CA PHE A 115 5.22 14.50 2.41
C PHE A 115 3.87 14.50 3.12
N SER A 116 2.85 15.14 2.55
CA SER A 116 1.50 15.05 3.07
C SER A 116 0.98 13.63 2.95
N THR A 117 0.60 13.04 4.07
CA THR A 117 0.11 11.66 4.10
C THR A 117 -1.40 11.62 4.21
N ASN A 118 -2.05 11.08 3.17
CA ASN A 118 -3.44 10.61 3.27
C ASN A 118 -3.45 9.28 4.02
N ASP A 119 -3.45 9.35 5.35
CA ASP A 119 -3.44 8.17 6.22
C ASP A 119 -4.81 7.46 6.23
N PRO A 120 -4.98 6.32 5.53
CA PRO A 120 -6.25 5.61 5.46
C PRO A 120 -6.63 4.97 6.80
N TYR A 121 -5.67 4.72 7.68
CA TYR A 121 -5.93 4.14 9.00
C TYR A 121 -6.55 5.18 9.96
N ARG A 122 -6.16 6.45 9.82
CA ARG A 122 -6.82 7.54 10.54
C ARG A 122 -8.26 7.70 10.07
N LEU A 123 -8.49 7.59 8.76
CA LEU A 123 -9.85 7.62 8.19
C LEU A 123 -10.67 6.43 8.67
N LEU A 124 -10.09 5.22 8.69
CA LEU A 124 -10.75 4.01 9.20
C LEU A 124 -11.15 4.18 10.67
N LYS A 125 -10.24 4.69 11.50
CA LYS A 125 -10.54 4.93 12.93
C LYS A 125 -11.71 5.91 13.09
N ALA A 126 -11.70 7.03 12.38
CA ALA A 126 -12.79 8.01 12.42
C ALA A 126 -14.11 7.37 11.98
N PHE A 127 -14.11 6.69 10.82
CA PHE A 127 -15.28 5.98 10.30
C PHE A 127 -15.87 4.97 11.30
N CYS A 128 -15.02 4.13 11.90
CA CYS A 128 -15.48 3.14 12.88
C CYS A 128 -16.08 3.79 14.12
N THR A 129 -15.51 4.91 14.57
CA THR A 129 -16.04 5.65 15.73
C THR A 129 -17.39 6.31 15.42
N GLU A 130 -17.50 7.00 14.29
CA GLU A 130 -18.71 7.71 13.87
C GLU A 130 -19.89 6.76 13.60
N ASN A 131 -19.61 5.60 13.05
CA ASN A 131 -20.63 4.61 12.67
C ASN A 131 -20.80 3.48 13.69
N HIS A 132 -20.17 3.57 14.86
CA HIS A 132 -20.23 2.55 15.93
C HIS A 132 -19.94 1.13 15.44
N ILE A 133 -18.94 0.99 14.55
CA ILE A 133 -18.58 -0.30 13.94
C ILE A 133 -18.01 -1.26 15.00
N PRO A 134 -18.52 -2.50 15.13
CA PRO A 134 -18.01 -3.49 16.06
C PRO A 134 -16.53 -3.80 15.80
N LYS A 135 -15.77 -4.09 16.88
CA LYS A 135 -14.32 -4.35 16.80
C LYS A 135 -13.96 -5.44 15.79
N GLN A 136 -14.70 -6.54 15.75
CA GLN A 136 -14.45 -7.62 14.81
C GLN A 136 -14.56 -7.15 13.35
N LYS A 137 -15.61 -6.39 13.03
CA LYS A 137 -15.80 -5.82 11.68
C LYS A 137 -14.72 -4.81 11.34
N ALA A 138 -14.35 -3.94 12.28
CA ALA A 138 -13.23 -3.00 12.10
C ALA A 138 -11.91 -3.75 11.80
N GLN A 139 -11.65 -4.90 12.41
CA GLN A 139 -10.50 -5.74 12.11
C GLN A 139 -10.56 -6.35 10.70
N THR A 140 -11.74 -6.77 10.23
CA THR A 140 -11.93 -7.24 8.85
C THR A 140 -11.63 -6.12 7.84
N ILE A 141 -12.21 -4.93 8.05
CA ILE A 141 -11.95 -3.78 7.17
C ILE A 141 -10.45 -3.42 7.17
N TRP A 142 -9.81 -3.42 8.34
CA TRP A 142 -8.38 -3.16 8.49
C TRP A 142 -7.52 -4.19 7.72
N ALA A 143 -7.89 -5.47 7.75
CA ALA A 143 -7.19 -6.52 7.02
C ALA A 143 -7.33 -6.30 5.50
N ILE A 144 -8.55 -6.07 5.00
CA ILE A 144 -8.80 -5.79 3.58
C ILE A 144 -8.03 -4.54 3.12
N LEU A 145 -7.98 -3.50 3.95
CA LEU A 145 -7.24 -2.28 3.66
C LEU A 145 -5.72 -2.52 3.57
N ASN A 146 -5.15 -3.37 4.44
CA ASN A 146 -3.75 -3.75 4.36
C ASN A 146 -3.45 -4.51 3.06
N ASP A 147 -4.31 -5.45 2.70
CA ASP A 147 -4.12 -6.28 1.52
C ASP A 147 -4.30 -5.44 0.24
N SER A 148 -5.21 -4.47 0.23
CA SER A 148 -5.41 -3.54 -0.89
C SER A 148 -4.15 -2.73 -1.23
N ALA A 149 -3.25 -2.53 -0.26
CA ALA A 149 -1.97 -1.86 -0.48
C ALA A 149 -1.04 -2.65 -1.44
N CYS A 150 -1.27 -3.95 -1.62
CA CYS A 150 -0.53 -4.80 -2.57
C CYS A 150 -0.91 -4.55 -4.04
N ILE A 151 -1.90 -3.69 -4.29
CA ILE A 151 -2.33 -3.25 -5.61
C ILE A 151 -2.10 -1.74 -5.73
N PRO A 152 -1.72 -1.19 -6.90
CA PRO A 152 -1.37 0.24 -7.05
C PRO A 152 -2.58 1.19 -7.03
N LEU A 153 -3.61 0.91 -6.24
CA LEU A 153 -4.83 1.71 -6.13
C LEU A 153 -4.54 3.15 -5.66
N GLN A 154 -3.49 3.33 -4.85
CA GLN A 154 -3.07 4.62 -4.32
C GLN A 154 -2.65 5.63 -5.39
N LEU A 155 -2.34 5.18 -6.62
CA LEU A 155 -2.00 6.04 -7.75
C LEU A 155 -3.22 6.66 -8.44
N ALA A 156 -4.37 6.00 -8.35
CA ALA A 156 -5.57 6.37 -9.10
C ALA A 156 -6.71 6.88 -8.22
N PHE A 157 -6.70 6.50 -6.94
CA PHE A 157 -7.83 6.75 -6.06
C PHE A 157 -7.38 7.35 -4.72
N SER A 158 -8.22 8.21 -4.16
CA SER A 158 -7.98 8.76 -2.82
C SER A 158 -8.12 7.67 -1.76
N SER A 159 -7.39 7.82 -0.65
CA SER A 159 -7.49 6.91 0.51
C SER A 159 -8.92 6.75 1.03
N ARG A 160 -9.77 7.78 0.86
CA ARG A 160 -11.18 7.73 1.24
C ARG A 160 -11.95 6.73 0.38
N ILE A 161 -11.78 6.78 -0.94
CA ILE A 161 -12.50 5.87 -1.87
C ILE A 161 -12.02 4.43 -1.65
N ILE A 162 -10.69 4.21 -1.51
CA ILE A 162 -10.12 2.89 -1.21
C ILE A 162 -10.71 2.33 0.09
N LEU A 163 -10.75 3.13 1.17
CA LEU A 163 -11.34 2.71 2.43
C LEU A 163 -12.82 2.35 2.27
N MET A 164 -13.60 3.17 1.55
CA MET A 164 -15.02 2.89 1.35
C MET A 164 -15.25 1.59 0.60
N SER A 165 -14.42 1.27 -0.38
CA SER A 165 -14.46 -0.02 -1.09
C SER A 165 -14.11 -1.18 -0.15
N CYS A 166 -13.15 -1.02 0.75
CA CYS A 166 -12.84 -2.03 1.78
C CYS A 166 -14.02 -2.23 2.75
N VAL A 167 -14.71 -1.14 3.15
CA VAL A 167 -15.94 -1.22 3.96
C VAL A 167 -17.04 -1.93 3.20
N PHE A 168 -17.24 -1.60 1.91
CA PHE A 168 -18.23 -2.26 1.06
C PHE A 168 -18.00 -3.76 0.94
N ILE A 169 -16.76 -4.19 0.71
CA ILE A 169 -16.39 -5.62 0.69
C ILE A 169 -16.72 -6.27 2.04
N SER A 170 -16.43 -5.61 3.15
CA SER A 170 -16.76 -6.11 4.50
C SER A 170 -18.27 -6.25 4.71
N GLU A 171 -19.09 -5.36 4.13
CA GLU A 171 -20.56 -5.47 4.16
C GLU A 171 -21.05 -6.65 3.31
N LEU A 172 -20.43 -6.89 2.13
CA LEU A 172 -20.76 -8.02 1.28
C LEU A 172 -20.43 -9.37 1.91
N ILE A 173 -19.40 -9.45 2.74
CA ILE A 173 -19.07 -10.67 3.50
C ILE A 173 -20.19 -11.00 4.51
N ASP A 174 -20.77 -9.98 5.14
CA ASP A 174 -21.83 -10.16 6.14
C ASP A 174 -23.22 -10.34 5.51
N SER A 175 -23.47 -9.68 4.35
CA SER A 175 -24.77 -9.72 3.66
C SER A 175 -24.58 -9.75 2.15
N HIS A 176 -24.85 -10.92 1.55
CA HIS A 176 -24.59 -11.15 0.12
C HIS A 176 -25.42 -10.29 -0.86
N ASP A 177 -26.49 -9.65 -0.39
CA ASP A 177 -27.45 -8.91 -1.24
C ASP A 177 -27.24 -7.39 -1.23
N MET A 178 -26.11 -6.87 -0.69
CA MET A 178 -25.86 -5.44 -0.64
C MET A 178 -25.34 -4.91 -1.99
N ASN A 179 -26.01 -3.91 -2.56
CA ASN A 179 -25.51 -3.14 -3.69
C ASN A 179 -24.91 -1.80 -3.26
N VAL A 180 -24.11 -1.17 -4.14
CA VAL A 180 -23.41 0.08 -3.83
C VAL A 180 -24.37 1.22 -3.45
N SER A 181 -25.54 1.31 -4.09
CA SER A 181 -26.51 2.36 -3.80
C SER A 181 -27.07 2.24 -2.38
N SER A 182 -27.44 1.04 -1.95
CA SER A 182 -27.91 0.77 -0.57
C SER A 182 -26.78 0.99 0.44
N PHE A 183 -25.56 0.62 0.10
CA PHE A 183 -24.36 0.88 0.93
C PHE A 183 -24.14 2.38 1.13
N LYS A 184 -24.18 3.17 0.06
CA LYS A 184 -24.02 4.65 0.14
C LYS A 184 -25.11 5.28 0.97
N GLN A 185 -26.36 4.82 0.84
CA GLN A 185 -27.48 5.31 1.64
C GLN A 185 -27.29 4.97 3.12
N LYS A 186 -26.82 3.75 3.44
CA LYS A 186 -26.57 3.30 4.83
C LYS A 186 -25.56 4.18 5.57
N PHE A 187 -24.49 4.59 4.89
CA PHE A 187 -23.38 5.33 5.50
C PHE A 187 -23.29 6.80 5.11
N GLY A 188 -24.25 7.32 4.34
CA GLY A 188 -24.30 8.74 3.96
C GLY A 188 -23.20 9.18 3.00
N PHE A 189 -22.68 8.28 2.15
CA PHE A 189 -21.59 8.58 1.23
C PHE A 189 -22.08 9.25 -0.06
N ASN A 190 -22.31 10.56 0.03
CA ASN A 190 -22.62 11.36 -1.15
C ASN A 190 -21.32 11.80 -1.87
N GLY A 191 -21.35 11.80 -3.21
CA GLY A 191 -20.26 12.32 -4.05
C GLY A 191 -19.19 11.32 -4.48
N ILE A 192 -19.26 10.04 -4.07
CA ILE A 192 -18.40 8.95 -4.61
C ILE A 192 -19.17 8.26 -5.73
N GLN A 193 -18.49 8.00 -6.85
CA GLN A 193 -19.12 7.30 -7.99
C GLN A 193 -19.22 5.79 -7.72
N ASP A 194 -20.35 5.19 -8.06
CA ASP A 194 -20.59 3.74 -7.88
C ASP A 194 -19.57 2.92 -8.66
N ILE A 195 -19.18 3.41 -9.84
CA ILE A 195 -18.19 2.75 -10.68
C ILE A 195 -16.80 2.63 -10.02
N GLU A 196 -16.42 3.62 -9.20
CA GLU A 196 -15.12 3.58 -8.49
C GLU A 196 -15.13 2.53 -7.39
N ILE A 197 -16.19 2.45 -6.60
CA ILE A 197 -16.33 1.45 -5.53
C ILE A 197 -16.35 0.04 -6.13
N ASN A 198 -17.15 -0.18 -7.18
CA ASN A 198 -17.21 -1.48 -7.85
C ASN A 198 -15.86 -1.90 -8.40
N PHE A 199 -15.20 -1.00 -9.14
CA PHE A 199 -13.90 -1.29 -9.73
C PHE A 199 -12.85 -1.66 -8.67
N ILE A 200 -12.71 -0.87 -7.59
CA ILE A 200 -11.74 -1.16 -6.54
C ILE A 200 -12.08 -2.47 -5.84
N SER A 201 -13.36 -2.73 -5.60
CA SER A 201 -13.80 -3.97 -4.96
C SER A 201 -13.48 -5.18 -5.81
N GLU A 202 -13.74 -5.13 -7.13
CA GLU A 202 -13.39 -6.18 -8.08
C GLU A 202 -11.88 -6.44 -8.13
N GLU A 203 -11.05 -5.38 -8.15
CA GLU A 203 -9.59 -5.50 -8.13
C GLU A 203 -9.08 -6.18 -6.86
N ILE A 204 -9.63 -5.83 -5.69
CA ILE A 204 -9.27 -6.44 -4.41
C ILE A 204 -9.71 -7.92 -4.39
N VAL A 205 -10.93 -8.23 -4.80
CA VAL A 205 -11.45 -9.61 -4.86
C VAL A 205 -10.62 -10.45 -5.83
N SER A 206 -10.35 -9.93 -7.03
CA SER A 206 -9.50 -10.63 -8.03
C SER A 206 -8.08 -10.89 -7.52
N MET A 207 -7.55 -10.06 -6.62
CA MET A 207 -6.27 -10.33 -5.98
C MET A 207 -6.37 -11.57 -5.08
N TYR A 208 -7.44 -11.72 -4.29
CA TYR A 208 -7.64 -12.90 -3.44
C TYR A 208 -7.84 -14.18 -4.25
N GLU A 209 -8.57 -14.13 -5.37
CA GLU A 209 -8.77 -15.28 -6.27
C GLU A 209 -7.46 -15.84 -6.85
N LYS A 210 -6.45 -14.98 -7.05
CA LYS A 210 -5.13 -15.40 -7.54
C LYS A 210 -4.23 -16.02 -6.47
N LEU A 211 -4.63 -15.96 -5.20
CA LEU A 211 -3.90 -16.52 -4.08
C LEU A 211 -4.40 -17.94 -3.72
N VAL A 212 -5.55 -18.34 -4.23
CA VAL A 212 -6.16 -19.68 -4.10
C VAL A 212 -5.76 -20.55 -5.29
#